data_1acf274a6444602ad187dddc69236c2e
#
_entry.id   1acf274a6444602ad187dddc69236c2e
#
_cell.length_a   1.000
_cell.length_b   1.000
_cell.length_c   1.000
_cell.angle_alpha   90.00
_cell.angle_beta   90.00
_cell.angle_gamma   90.00
#
_symmetry.space_group_name_H-M   'P 1'
#
loop_
_entity.id
_entity.type
_entity.pdbx_description
1 polymer ?
#
loop_
_entity_poly.entity_id
_entity_poly.type
_entity_poly.pdbx_seq_one_letter_code
_entity_poly.pdbx_strand_id
1 'polypeptide(L)'
;MSFHHRVFKLSALSLALFSHLSFASTDSELNLDFLQGMSAIPSVLKSGSDFPAGQYYVDVIVNQENVGKARLSITPQEESANALCLSPEWLKAAGVPVRLEGYASTLNAAGQCYVLSRNPYTRVDFSYGSQSLVFSIPQSFLVGKTDPSRWDYGVPAARLKYSANASQTSGQSTSAYANADLMVNLGRWVLASNMSASRYADGSGEFTARDITLSTAISQVQGDLLLGKSQTRSALFSDFGFYGAALRSNSNMLPWEARGYAPLITGVANSTSRVTISQNGYAVYSKVVPPGPYQLDDVRSVGNGDLVVTVEDASGHKTTTVYPVTTLPTLLRPGEVEYNVAVGRKSSNYKLKKPFADGENGMFWMGSVGYGFDSTTLNAASILHGKYQAGGVSVTQALGGFGAVSAGMNLSQAKYDNGDNKRGHSVSAKYAKSFSDSSDLQLLAYRYQSKGYVEFADFYSTDRYTRYNTKSRYEMRFSQRLGNSNLNLAGWQEDYWWMKGK
;
A
#
# COMPACT_ATOMS: atom_id res chain seq x y z
N MET A 1 59.77 -41.80 -16.73
CA MET A 1 58.77 -41.43 -17.70
C MET A 1 58.64 -39.90 -17.68
N SER A 2 58.93 -39.32 -18.81
CA SER A 2 59.34 -37.93 -19.05
C SER A 2 58.15 -36.95 -19.04
N PHE A 3 58.22 -35.93 -18.26
CA PHE A 3 57.37 -34.76 -18.34
C PHE A 3 58.10 -33.63 -19.12
N HIS A 4 57.54 -33.29 -20.28
CA HIS A 4 58.09 -32.19 -21.05
C HIS A 4 57.52 -30.85 -20.59
N HIS A 5 58.40 -29.97 -20.06
CA HIS A 5 58.18 -28.57 -19.92
C HIS A 5 58.10 -27.88 -21.29
N ARG A 6 56.97 -27.27 -21.61
CA ARG A 6 56.91 -26.24 -22.65
C ARG A 6 56.83 -24.86 -21.97
N VAL A 7 57.94 -24.19 -22.00
CA VAL A 7 58.05 -22.78 -21.65
C VAL A 7 57.51 -21.99 -22.86
N PHE A 8 56.43 -21.24 -22.66
CA PHE A 8 55.94 -20.28 -23.65
C PHE A 8 56.80 -19.01 -23.54
N LYS A 9 57.50 -18.67 -24.58
CA LYS A 9 58.19 -17.40 -24.78
C LYS A 9 57.11 -16.33 -25.00
N LEU A 10 56.89 -15.45 -24.03
CA LEU A 10 56.14 -14.21 -24.24
C LEU A 10 57.01 -13.29 -25.14
N SER A 11 56.50 -13.07 -26.34
CA SER A 11 57.11 -12.19 -27.31
C SER A 11 56.96 -10.72 -26.90
N ALA A 12 58.03 -9.96 -27.15
CA ALA A 12 58.22 -8.54 -26.89
C ALA A 12 57.34 -7.60 -27.74
N LEU A 13 56.09 -8.00 -28.03
CA LEU A 13 55.14 -7.22 -28.83
C LEU A 13 54.12 -6.44 -27.98
N SER A 14 54.17 -6.55 -26.64
CA SER A 14 53.25 -5.84 -25.75
C SER A 14 53.75 -4.48 -25.26
N LEU A 15 54.97 -4.05 -25.65
CA LEU A 15 55.56 -2.79 -25.20
C LEU A 15 55.44 -1.62 -26.18
N ALA A 16 54.83 -1.82 -27.36
CA ALA A 16 54.69 -0.77 -28.38
C ALA A 16 53.30 -0.11 -28.46
N LEU A 17 52.37 -0.45 -27.54
CA LEU A 17 51.01 0.08 -27.55
C LEU A 17 50.73 1.16 -26.47
N PHE A 18 51.78 1.62 -25.73
CA PHE A 18 51.63 2.64 -24.69
C PHE A 18 52.14 4.04 -25.03
N SER A 19 52.38 4.36 -26.30
CA SER A 19 52.97 5.67 -26.66
C SER A 19 52.09 6.60 -27.48
N HIS A 20 50.77 6.45 -27.44
CA HIS A 20 49.84 7.48 -27.93
C HIS A 20 48.73 7.74 -26.94
N LEU A 21 49.05 8.27 -25.76
CA LEU A 21 48.14 9.11 -25.00
C LEU A 21 48.03 10.43 -25.77
N SER A 22 47.19 10.46 -26.79
CA SER A 22 46.69 11.71 -27.33
C SER A 22 45.85 12.36 -26.24
N PHE A 23 46.34 13.42 -25.67
CA PHE A 23 45.52 14.38 -24.96
C PHE A 23 44.54 14.92 -25.99
N ALA A 24 43.29 14.42 -25.97
CA ALA A 24 42.19 15.08 -26.67
C ALA A 24 42.08 16.46 -26.01
N SER A 25 42.44 17.51 -26.75
CA SER A 25 42.10 18.88 -26.38
C SER A 25 40.54 18.95 -26.26
N THR A 26 40.07 19.53 -25.18
CA THR A 26 38.64 19.70 -24.87
C THR A 26 37.93 20.73 -25.76
N ASP A 27 38.58 21.25 -26.80
CA ASP A 27 37.99 22.08 -27.85
C ASP A 27 37.77 21.22 -29.11
N SER A 28 36.79 20.32 -29.07
CA SER A 28 36.22 19.79 -30.30
C SER A 28 35.22 20.78 -30.83
N GLU A 29 35.65 21.82 -31.53
CA GLU A 29 34.77 22.53 -32.44
C GLU A 29 34.18 21.47 -33.40
N LEU A 30 32.85 21.24 -33.32
CA LEU A 30 32.14 20.39 -34.25
C LEU A 30 32.34 20.96 -35.66
N ASN A 31 32.98 20.20 -36.53
CA ASN A 31 33.09 20.57 -37.95
C ASN A 31 31.69 20.57 -38.54
N LEU A 32 31.17 21.76 -38.81
CA LEU A 32 29.77 21.97 -39.27
C LEU A 32 29.71 21.95 -40.84
N ASP A 33 30.83 21.74 -41.52
CA ASP A 33 30.89 21.76 -43.01
C ASP A 33 30.08 20.65 -43.66
N PHE A 34 29.67 19.64 -42.90
CA PHE A 34 28.78 18.56 -43.41
C PHE A 34 27.30 18.95 -43.49
N LEU A 35 26.90 20.08 -42.84
CA LEU A 35 25.51 20.55 -42.87
C LEU A 35 25.21 21.34 -44.16
N GLN A 36 25.14 20.62 -45.29
CA GLN A 36 24.79 21.24 -46.55
C GLN A 36 23.28 21.54 -46.64
N GLY A 37 22.92 22.79 -46.93
CA GLY A 37 21.56 23.19 -47.27
C GLY A 37 20.70 23.78 -46.14
N MET A 38 21.24 23.99 -44.91
CA MET A 38 20.53 24.67 -43.83
C MET A 38 20.87 26.18 -43.82
N SER A 39 19.86 27.03 -43.89
CA SER A 39 19.99 28.48 -43.87
C SER A 39 20.38 29.04 -42.49
N ALA A 40 20.29 28.21 -41.41
CA ALA A 40 20.75 28.55 -40.08
C ALA A 40 21.17 27.28 -39.32
N ILE A 41 22.33 27.31 -38.68
CA ILE A 41 22.79 26.25 -37.79
C ILE A 41 21.94 26.33 -36.53
N PRO A 42 21.35 25.20 -36.06
CA PRO A 42 20.61 25.18 -34.82
C PRO A 42 21.41 25.73 -33.65
N SER A 43 20.80 26.52 -32.77
CA SER A 43 21.47 27.13 -31.62
C SER A 43 22.15 26.09 -30.72
N VAL A 44 21.59 24.91 -30.61
CA VAL A 44 22.13 23.77 -29.84
C VAL A 44 23.51 23.30 -30.32
N LEU A 45 23.86 23.53 -31.59
CA LEU A 45 25.18 23.18 -32.14
C LEU A 45 26.15 24.36 -32.07
N LYS A 46 25.67 25.58 -31.81
CA LYS A 46 26.48 26.80 -31.71
C LYS A 46 26.79 27.19 -30.27
N SER A 47 25.86 26.94 -29.36
CA SER A 47 26.02 27.29 -27.95
C SER A 47 26.54 26.08 -27.17
N GLY A 48 27.55 26.28 -26.38
CA GLY A 48 28.00 25.32 -25.37
C GLY A 48 27.07 25.29 -24.13
N SER A 49 25.83 25.82 -24.26
CA SER A 49 24.87 25.87 -23.18
C SER A 49 24.17 24.52 -22.99
N ASP A 50 23.98 24.12 -21.75
CA ASP A 50 23.17 22.93 -21.37
C ASP A 50 21.68 23.17 -21.66
N PHE A 51 21.26 24.43 -21.85
CA PHE A 51 19.86 24.84 -22.07
C PHE A 51 19.72 25.70 -23.35
N PRO A 52 19.80 25.09 -24.53
CA PRO A 52 19.69 25.84 -25.79
C PRO A 52 18.28 26.46 -25.97
N ALA A 53 18.22 27.70 -26.43
CA ALA A 53 16.95 28.41 -26.61
C ALA A 53 16.04 27.70 -27.63
N GLY A 54 14.76 27.60 -27.33
CA GLY A 54 13.78 26.94 -28.18
C GLY A 54 12.52 26.53 -27.46
N GLN A 55 11.65 25.83 -28.20
CA GLN A 55 10.45 25.22 -27.66
C GLN A 55 10.55 23.70 -27.77
N TYR A 56 10.37 23.03 -26.65
CA TYR A 56 10.54 21.60 -26.53
C TYR A 56 9.29 20.95 -25.91
N TYR A 57 9.08 19.68 -26.21
CA TYR A 57 8.10 18.85 -25.51
C TYR A 57 8.86 17.73 -24.81
N VAL A 58 9.04 17.89 -23.49
CA VAL A 58 10.00 17.09 -22.72
C VAL A 58 9.32 16.07 -21.84
N ASP A 59 9.96 14.91 -21.69
CA ASP A 59 9.71 14.00 -20.58
C ASP A 59 10.29 14.61 -19.30
N VAL A 60 9.48 14.77 -18.28
CA VAL A 60 9.88 15.32 -16.99
C VAL A 60 10.18 14.20 -16.02
N ILE A 61 11.42 14.15 -15.55
CA ILE A 61 11.92 13.10 -14.66
C ILE A 61 12.38 13.75 -13.34
N VAL A 62 11.83 13.29 -12.22
CA VAL A 62 12.21 13.75 -10.88
C VAL A 62 12.76 12.58 -10.10
N ASN A 63 14.02 12.66 -9.67
CA ASN A 63 14.71 11.60 -8.92
C ASN A 63 14.54 10.21 -9.57
N GLN A 64 14.74 10.12 -10.88
CA GLN A 64 14.63 8.92 -11.72
C GLN A 64 13.18 8.42 -11.95
N GLU A 65 12.16 9.13 -11.47
CA GLU A 65 10.76 8.81 -11.74
C GLU A 65 10.23 9.74 -12.84
N ASN A 66 9.65 9.18 -13.90
CA ASN A 66 8.97 9.98 -14.91
C ASN A 66 7.63 10.46 -14.34
N VAL A 67 7.50 11.78 -14.16
CA VAL A 67 6.29 12.40 -13.57
C VAL A 67 5.32 12.93 -14.63
N GLY A 68 5.71 12.93 -15.92
CA GLY A 68 4.85 13.36 -17.02
C GLY A 68 5.60 13.97 -18.17
N LYS A 69 4.86 14.66 -19.05
CA LYS A 69 5.38 15.42 -20.19
C LYS A 69 4.91 16.85 -20.12
N ALA A 70 5.79 17.79 -20.46
CA ALA A 70 5.47 19.20 -20.44
C ALA A 70 6.06 19.95 -21.66
N ARG A 71 5.43 21.06 -22.02
CA ARG A 71 6.04 22.02 -22.96
C ARG A 71 7.03 22.86 -22.17
N LEU A 72 8.27 22.92 -22.66
CA LEU A 72 9.34 23.74 -22.11
C LEU A 72 9.73 24.79 -23.14
N SER A 73 9.68 26.06 -22.77
CA SER A 73 10.18 27.17 -23.58
C SER A 73 11.44 27.71 -22.91
N ILE A 74 12.56 27.65 -23.60
CA ILE A 74 13.83 28.19 -23.13
C ILE A 74 14.13 29.46 -23.89
N THR A 75 14.30 30.55 -23.16
CA THR A 75 14.57 31.87 -23.72
C THR A 75 16.07 32.06 -24.01
N PRO A 76 16.47 33.01 -24.93
CA PRO A 76 17.88 33.33 -25.12
C PRO A 76 18.61 33.83 -23.84
N GLN A 77 17.85 34.43 -22.91
CA GLN A 77 18.40 34.87 -21.62
C GLN A 77 18.73 33.65 -20.71
N GLU A 78 17.90 32.63 -20.70
CA GLU A 78 18.15 31.39 -19.94
C GLU A 78 19.28 30.59 -20.56
N GLU A 79 19.38 30.55 -21.89
CA GLU A 79 20.52 29.97 -22.60
C GLU A 79 21.83 30.68 -22.22
N SER A 80 21.88 32.01 -22.27
CA SER A 80 23.06 32.78 -21.92
C SER A 80 23.40 32.69 -20.43
N ALA A 81 22.44 32.54 -19.55
CA ALA A 81 22.60 32.32 -18.12
C ALA A 81 22.95 30.88 -17.75
N ASN A 82 22.84 29.96 -18.71
CA ASN A 82 22.93 28.49 -18.53
C ASN A 82 22.07 27.99 -17.35
N ALA A 83 20.87 28.53 -17.21
CA ALA A 83 19.97 28.23 -16.09
C ALA A 83 18.51 28.43 -16.47
N LEU A 84 17.64 27.52 -16.08
CA LEU A 84 16.19 27.60 -16.31
C LEU A 84 15.50 28.33 -15.17
N CYS A 85 14.59 29.24 -15.52
CA CYS A 85 13.70 29.92 -14.59
C CYS A 85 12.27 29.38 -14.76
N LEU A 86 11.84 28.51 -13.84
CA LEU A 86 10.58 27.78 -13.95
C LEU A 86 9.51 28.42 -13.05
N SER A 87 8.36 28.75 -13.63
CA SER A 87 7.26 29.33 -12.85
C SER A 87 6.57 28.28 -11.97
N PRO A 88 5.94 28.67 -10.84
CA PRO A 88 5.15 27.76 -10.02
C PRO A 88 4.08 27.02 -10.81
N GLU A 89 3.42 27.71 -11.74
CA GLU A 89 2.38 27.16 -12.60
C GLU A 89 2.94 26.09 -13.52
N TRP A 90 4.12 26.34 -14.11
CA TRP A 90 4.80 25.37 -14.96
C TRP A 90 5.22 24.13 -14.16
N LEU A 91 5.84 24.32 -12.99
CA LEU A 91 6.26 23.21 -12.10
C LEU A 91 5.08 22.34 -11.71
N LYS A 92 3.94 22.94 -11.37
CA LYS A 92 2.71 22.24 -11.05
C LYS A 92 2.15 21.49 -12.26
N ALA A 93 2.05 22.14 -13.41
CA ALA A 93 1.54 21.54 -14.65
C ALA A 93 2.43 20.39 -15.16
N ALA A 94 3.74 20.51 -14.98
CA ALA A 94 4.73 19.48 -15.31
C ALA A 94 4.79 18.32 -14.31
N GLY A 95 4.04 18.40 -13.19
CA GLY A 95 4.01 17.36 -12.17
C GLY A 95 5.24 17.33 -11.26
N VAL A 96 6.06 18.39 -11.22
CA VAL A 96 7.27 18.47 -10.37
C VAL A 96 6.86 18.80 -8.94
N PRO A 97 6.99 17.88 -7.98
CA PRO A 97 6.44 18.02 -6.64
C PRO A 97 7.40 18.76 -5.69
N VAL A 98 7.72 20.03 -5.95
CA VAL A 98 8.65 20.80 -5.11
C VAL A 98 7.92 21.63 -4.05
N ARG A 99 8.55 21.76 -2.87
CA ARG A 99 8.18 22.73 -1.83
C ARG A 99 8.87 24.03 -2.12
N LEU A 100 8.14 25.01 -2.67
CA LEU A 100 8.72 26.29 -3.09
C LEU A 100 9.30 27.11 -1.93
N GLU A 101 8.84 26.89 -0.70
CA GLU A 101 9.41 27.52 0.51
C GLU A 101 10.91 27.21 0.66
N GLY A 102 11.32 26.03 0.29
CA GLY A 102 12.74 25.62 0.30
C GLY A 102 13.59 26.28 -0.78
N TYR A 103 12.95 26.91 -1.76
CA TYR A 103 13.59 27.59 -2.89
C TYR A 103 13.38 29.11 -2.88
N ALA A 104 12.93 29.70 -1.79
CA ALA A 104 12.65 31.13 -1.69
C ALA A 104 13.87 32.02 -2.10
N SER A 105 15.10 31.57 -1.80
CA SER A 105 16.34 32.25 -2.17
C SER A 105 16.68 32.16 -3.67
N THR A 106 16.02 31.28 -4.42
CA THR A 106 16.25 31.07 -5.86
C THR A 106 15.21 31.76 -6.74
N LEU A 107 14.28 32.49 -6.13
CA LEU A 107 13.28 33.29 -6.84
C LEU A 107 13.97 34.39 -7.65
N ASN A 108 13.53 34.61 -8.87
CA ASN A 108 14.09 35.69 -9.70
C ASN A 108 13.69 37.07 -9.15
N ALA A 109 14.39 38.13 -9.57
CA ALA A 109 14.17 39.50 -9.10
C ALA A 109 12.74 40.03 -9.41
N ALA A 110 12.08 39.48 -10.42
CA ALA A 110 10.69 39.82 -10.78
C ALA A 110 9.65 39.02 -9.97
N GLY A 111 10.06 38.05 -9.14
CA GLY A 111 9.17 37.25 -8.33
C GLY A 111 8.28 36.24 -9.10
N GLN A 112 8.65 35.92 -10.35
CA GLN A 112 7.78 35.16 -11.27
C GLN A 112 8.18 33.70 -11.46
N CYS A 113 9.47 33.37 -11.26
CA CYS A 113 9.99 32.04 -11.48
C CYS A 113 11.16 31.72 -10.58
N TYR A 114 11.44 30.44 -10.38
CA TYR A 114 12.52 29.90 -9.55
C TYR A 114 13.62 29.31 -10.41
N VAL A 115 14.88 29.65 -10.11
CA VAL A 115 16.05 29.00 -10.69
C VAL A 115 16.51 27.91 -9.75
N LEU A 116 15.89 26.73 -9.84
CA LEU A 116 16.08 25.63 -8.89
C LEU A 116 17.55 25.18 -8.77
N SER A 117 18.29 25.22 -9.86
CA SER A 117 19.73 24.88 -9.92
C SER A 117 20.64 25.81 -9.10
N ARG A 118 20.17 26.97 -8.65
CA ARG A 118 20.91 27.82 -7.69
C ARG A 118 20.96 27.26 -6.28
N ASN A 119 20.09 26.30 -5.96
CA ASN A 119 20.19 25.56 -4.72
C ASN A 119 21.32 24.51 -4.88
N PRO A 120 22.36 24.50 -4.00
CA PRO A 120 23.53 23.64 -4.17
C PRO A 120 23.23 22.14 -4.09
N TYR A 121 22.06 21.77 -3.57
CA TYR A 121 21.62 20.38 -3.44
C TYR A 121 20.67 19.95 -4.55
N THR A 122 20.32 20.86 -5.48
CA THR A 122 19.38 20.57 -6.57
C THR A 122 20.09 20.68 -7.91
N ARG A 123 19.94 19.65 -8.72
CA ARG A 123 20.46 19.61 -10.08
C ARG A 123 19.31 19.54 -11.07
N VAL A 124 19.46 20.31 -12.16
CA VAL A 124 18.50 20.34 -13.27
C VAL A 124 19.31 20.12 -14.54
N ASP A 125 19.02 19.03 -15.24
CA ASP A 125 19.74 18.65 -16.48
C ASP A 125 18.70 18.55 -17.63
N PHE A 126 19.02 19.16 -18.76
CA PHE A 126 18.23 19.02 -19.98
C PHE A 126 18.99 18.20 -21.02
N SER A 127 18.40 17.12 -21.48
CA SER A 127 18.94 16.29 -22.56
C SER A 127 18.19 16.57 -23.87
N TYR A 128 18.87 17.28 -24.77
CA TYR A 128 18.31 17.58 -26.08
C TYR A 128 18.03 16.31 -26.91
N GLY A 129 18.95 15.33 -26.85
CA GLY A 129 18.83 14.10 -27.64
C GLY A 129 17.65 13.20 -27.23
N SER A 130 17.38 13.11 -25.94
CA SER A 130 16.25 12.33 -25.40
C SER A 130 15.01 13.18 -25.14
N GLN A 131 15.06 14.49 -25.38
CA GLN A 131 13.97 15.42 -25.06
C GLN A 131 13.46 15.24 -23.62
N SER A 132 14.39 15.19 -22.65
CA SER A 132 14.07 14.99 -21.25
C SER A 132 14.64 16.09 -20.35
N LEU A 133 13.85 16.50 -19.37
CA LEU A 133 14.25 17.41 -18.31
C LEU A 133 14.30 16.64 -16.99
N VAL A 134 15.51 16.53 -16.44
CA VAL A 134 15.78 15.68 -15.27
C VAL A 134 16.08 16.57 -14.06
N PHE A 135 15.33 16.34 -13.00
CA PHE A 135 15.49 16.99 -11.71
C PHE A 135 16.06 16.00 -10.69
N SER A 136 17.17 16.38 -10.03
CA SER A 136 17.67 15.71 -8.83
C SER A 136 17.43 16.64 -7.63
N ILE A 137 16.40 16.33 -6.84
CA ILE A 137 15.89 17.18 -5.76
C ILE A 137 16.00 16.44 -4.43
N PRO A 138 16.56 17.06 -3.37
CA PRO A 138 16.55 16.44 -2.03
C PRO A 138 15.14 16.12 -1.56
N GLN A 139 14.98 15.00 -0.86
CA GLN A 139 13.67 14.53 -0.35
C GLN A 139 12.97 15.58 0.54
N SER A 140 13.75 16.37 1.31
CA SER A 140 13.24 17.44 2.16
C SER A 140 12.57 18.60 1.39
N PHE A 141 12.93 18.79 0.12
CA PHE A 141 12.36 19.80 -0.76
C PHE A 141 11.25 19.26 -1.66
N LEU A 142 10.91 17.98 -1.55
CA LEU A 142 9.80 17.39 -2.28
C LEU A 142 8.51 17.41 -1.45
N VAL A 143 7.41 17.67 -2.13
CA VAL A 143 6.06 17.42 -1.58
C VAL A 143 5.84 15.91 -1.58
N GLY A 144 5.58 15.35 -0.42
CA GLY A 144 5.35 13.91 -0.27
C GLY A 144 4.21 13.40 -1.17
N LYS A 145 4.30 12.16 -1.62
CA LYS A 145 3.25 11.52 -2.44
C LYS A 145 1.90 11.45 -1.72
N THR A 146 1.91 11.54 -0.40
CA THR A 146 0.74 11.55 0.48
C THR A 146 0.18 12.93 0.75
N ASP A 147 0.80 13.98 0.23
CA ASP A 147 0.35 15.35 0.47
C ASP A 147 -1.07 15.56 -0.10
N PRO A 148 -2.02 16.04 0.70
CA PRO A 148 -3.40 16.26 0.28
C PRO A 148 -3.57 17.22 -0.88
N SER A 149 -2.62 18.13 -1.09
CA SER A 149 -2.63 19.08 -2.23
C SER A 149 -2.48 18.37 -3.59
N ARG A 150 -1.97 17.13 -3.58
CA ARG A 150 -1.80 16.30 -4.77
C ARG A 150 -2.96 15.32 -5.00
N TRP A 151 -3.95 15.28 -4.11
CA TRP A 151 -5.06 14.35 -4.27
C TRP A 151 -6.02 14.83 -5.36
N ASP A 152 -6.32 13.91 -6.27
CA ASP A 152 -7.35 14.08 -7.27
C ASP A 152 -8.61 13.32 -6.81
N TYR A 153 -9.69 14.07 -6.61
CA TYR A 153 -10.99 13.50 -6.23
C TYR A 153 -11.81 13.02 -7.44
N GLY A 154 -11.23 13.12 -8.64
CA GLY A 154 -11.86 12.76 -9.90
C GLY A 154 -12.96 13.73 -10.34
N VAL A 155 -13.70 13.30 -11.36
CA VAL A 155 -14.80 14.08 -11.93
C VAL A 155 -16.14 13.61 -11.38
N PRO A 156 -17.20 14.45 -11.37
CA PRO A 156 -18.55 14.01 -11.10
C PRO A 156 -18.95 12.91 -12.08
N ALA A 157 -19.24 11.73 -11.57
CA ALA A 157 -19.55 10.55 -12.38
C ALA A 157 -20.43 9.57 -11.63
N ALA A 158 -21.19 8.77 -12.36
CA ALA A 158 -21.92 7.62 -11.82
C ALA A 158 -21.49 6.35 -12.57
N ARG A 159 -21.25 5.28 -11.81
CA ARG A 159 -20.90 3.96 -12.35
C ARG A 159 -21.83 2.91 -11.77
N LEU A 160 -22.43 2.14 -12.64
CA LEU A 160 -23.22 0.96 -12.28
C LEU A 160 -22.54 -0.27 -12.89
N LYS A 161 -22.09 -1.19 -12.05
CA LYS A 161 -21.65 -2.53 -12.45
C LYS A 161 -22.72 -3.51 -12.06
N TYR A 162 -23.23 -4.28 -13.00
CA TYR A 162 -24.29 -5.25 -12.75
C TYR A 162 -24.03 -6.58 -13.41
N SER A 163 -24.63 -7.62 -12.84
CA SER A 163 -24.78 -8.92 -13.49
C SER A 163 -26.14 -9.50 -13.15
N ALA A 164 -26.74 -10.20 -14.08
CA ALA A 164 -28.02 -10.85 -13.90
C ALA A 164 -28.05 -12.19 -14.64
N ASN A 165 -28.74 -13.16 -14.05
CA ASN A 165 -29.05 -14.42 -14.69
C ASN A 165 -30.50 -14.78 -14.42
N ALA A 166 -31.10 -15.55 -15.32
CA ALA A 166 -32.44 -16.09 -15.15
C ALA A 166 -32.52 -17.52 -15.72
N SER A 167 -33.26 -18.38 -15.08
CA SER A 167 -33.53 -19.74 -15.54
C SER A 167 -35.01 -20.11 -15.37
N GLN A 168 -35.50 -20.91 -16.27
CA GLN A 168 -36.85 -21.40 -16.24
C GLN A 168 -36.89 -22.91 -16.46
N THR A 169 -37.58 -23.61 -15.58
CA THR A 169 -37.86 -25.04 -15.70
C THR A 169 -39.34 -25.22 -15.99
N SER A 170 -39.66 -26.17 -16.88
CA SER A 170 -41.06 -26.44 -17.24
C SER A 170 -41.90 -26.78 -15.99
N GLY A 171 -43.06 -26.12 -15.86
CA GLY A 171 -43.94 -26.25 -14.70
C GLY A 171 -43.60 -25.44 -13.45
N GLN A 172 -42.51 -24.61 -13.51
CA GLN A 172 -42.14 -23.73 -12.42
C GLN A 172 -42.05 -22.25 -12.86
N SER A 173 -42.15 -21.33 -11.93
CA SER A 173 -41.89 -19.91 -12.20
C SER A 173 -40.45 -19.70 -12.53
N THR A 174 -40.15 -18.65 -13.31
CA THR A 174 -38.80 -18.25 -13.61
C THR A 174 -38.04 -17.85 -12.33
N SER A 175 -36.91 -18.47 -12.07
CA SER A 175 -35.97 -18.02 -11.07
C SER A 175 -34.98 -17.03 -11.69
N ALA A 176 -34.66 -15.96 -10.98
CA ALA A 176 -33.71 -14.95 -11.44
C ALA A 176 -32.88 -14.41 -10.27
N TYR A 177 -31.66 -14.07 -10.55
CA TYR A 177 -30.74 -13.40 -9.62
C TYR A 177 -30.06 -12.22 -10.33
N ALA A 178 -29.97 -11.11 -9.63
CA ALA A 178 -29.21 -9.93 -10.11
C ALA A 178 -28.42 -9.30 -8.95
N ASN A 179 -27.24 -8.80 -9.24
CA ASN A 179 -26.49 -7.94 -8.34
C ASN A 179 -26.07 -6.67 -9.06
N ALA A 180 -25.93 -5.59 -8.31
CA ALA A 180 -25.52 -4.30 -8.81
C ALA A 180 -24.67 -3.55 -7.78
N ASP A 181 -23.55 -3.00 -8.25
CA ASP A 181 -22.67 -2.10 -7.50
C ASP A 181 -22.81 -0.69 -8.08
N LEU A 182 -23.42 0.20 -7.32
CA LEU A 182 -23.56 1.62 -7.66
C LEU A 182 -22.47 2.41 -6.97
N MET A 183 -21.82 3.30 -7.73
CA MET A 183 -20.90 4.31 -7.21
C MET A 183 -21.22 5.64 -7.88
N VAL A 184 -21.38 6.68 -7.06
CA VAL A 184 -21.57 8.06 -7.54
C VAL A 184 -20.53 8.95 -6.88
N ASN A 185 -19.74 9.65 -7.71
CA ASN A 185 -18.73 10.59 -7.27
C ASN A 185 -19.23 12.03 -7.46
N LEU A 186 -19.23 12.82 -6.37
CA LEU A 186 -19.65 14.21 -6.34
C LEU A 186 -18.59 15.05 -5.61
N GLY A 187 -17.59 15.52 -6.34
CA GLY A 187 -16.43 16.18 -5.77
C GLY A 187 -15.67 15.23 -4.85
N ARG A 188 -15.48 15.61 -3.58
CA ARG A 188 -14.78 14.78 -2.59
C ARG A 188 -15.65 13.68 -1.94
N TRP A 189 -16.93 13.61 -2.27
CA TRP A 189 -17.86 12.65 -1.70
C TRP A 189 -18.16 11.50 -2.66
N VAL A 190 -18.18 10.29 -2.14
CA VAL A 190 -18.50 9.08 -2.89
C VAL A 190 -19.68 8.38 -2.22
N LEU A 191 -20.80 8.26 -2.94
CA LEU A 191 -21.89 7.39 -2.57
C LEU A 191 -21.65 6.01 -3.18
N ALA A 192 -21.67 4.97 -2.35
CA ALA A 192 -21.54 3.58 -2.80
C ALA A 192 -22.67 2.73 -2.24
N SER A 193 -23.19 1.80 -3.07
CA SER A 193 -24.19 0.84 -2.65
C SER A 193 -24.00 -0.50 -3.37
N ASN A 194 -24.03 -1.59 -2.60
CA ASN A 194 -24.03 -2.94 -3.12
C ASN A 194 -25.43 -3.54 -2.92
N MET A 195 -26.07 -3.92 -4.02
CA MET A 195 -27.46 -4.36 -4.07
C MET A 195 -27.57 -5.75 -4.70
N SER A 196 -28.53 -6.54 -4.25
CA SER A 196 -28.89 -7.80 -4.90
C SER A 196 -30.40 -7.99 -4.94
N ALA A 197 -30.87 -8.63 -5.98
CA ALA A 197 -32.27 -9.02 -6.15
C ALA A 197 -32.35 -10.52 -6.50
N SER A 198 -33.28 -11.24 -5.89
CA SER A 198 -33.53 -12.65 -6.16
C SER A 198 -35.00 -12.84 -6.42
N ARG A 199 -35.35 -13.68 -7.40
CA ARG A 199 -36.67 -14.22 -7.62
C ARG A 199 -36.58 -15.74 -7.60
N TYR A 200 -37.35 -16.37 -6.76
CA TYR A 200 -37.30 -17.82 -6.58
C TYR A 200 -38.34 -18.52 -7.46
N ALA A 201 -38.17 -19.82 -7.65
CA ALA A 201 -39.06 -20.65 -8.48
C ALA A 201 -40.52 -20.76 -7.94
N ASP A 202 -40.75 -20.44 -6.67
CA ASP A 202 -42.10 -20.33 -6.05
C ASP A 202 -42.78 -18.98 -6.35
N GLY A 203 -42.12 -18.09 -7.10
CA GLY A 203 -42.60 -16.75 -7.44
C GLY A 203 -42.31 -15.69 -6.38
N SER A 204 -41.79 -16.05 -5.21
CA SER A 204 -41.33 -15.09 -4.19
C SER A 204 -40.10 -14.36 -4.64
N GLY A 205 -39.82 -13.18 -4.05
CA GLY A 205 -38.66 -12.40 -4.39
C GLY A 205 -38.10 -11.59 -3.21
N GLU A 206 -36.81 -11.34 -3.25
CA GLU A 206 -36.14 -10.56 -2.25
C GLU A 206 -35.25 -9.51 -2.91
N PHE A 207 -35.23 -8.29 -2.36
CA PHE A 207 -34.29 -7.24 -2.72
C PHE A 207 -33.53 -6.80 -1.47
N THR A 208 -32.18 -6.78 -1.56
CA THR A 208 -31.34 -6.43 -0.43
C THR A 208 -30.32 -5.35 -0.83
N ALA A 209 -30.00 -4.46 0.11
CA ALA A 209 -28.87 -3.55 -0.01
C ALA A 209 -27.95 -3.74 1.22
N ARG A 210 -26.77 -4.30 1.00
CA ARG A 210 -25.83 -4.61 2.08
C ARG A 210 -25.18 -3.36 2.65
N ASP A 211 -24.69 -2.50 1.77
CA ASP A 211 -24.04 -1.25 2.12
C ASP A 211 -24.72 -0.09 1.39
N ILE A 212 -24.91 1.01 2.08
CA ILE A 212 -25.35 2.30 1.53
C ILE A 212 -24.51 3.35 2.26
N THR A 213 -23.40 3.72 1.66
CA THR A 213 -22.39 4.57 2.32
C THR A 213 -22.14 5.83 1.52
N LEU A 214 -22.11 6.95 2.21
CA LEU A 214 -21.53 8.19 1.74
C LEU A 214 -20.19 8.34 2.42
N SER A 215 -19.10 8.46 1.66
CA SER A 215 -17.74 8.51 2.19
C SER A 215 -16.94 9.68 1.64
N THR A 216 -16.00 10.16 2.44
CA THR A 216 -15.01 11.16 2.04
C THR A 216 -13.68 10.90 2.73
N ALA A 217 -12.60 11.20 2.04
CA ALA A 217 -11.25 11.13 2.58
C ALA A 217 -10.95 12.32 3.50
N ILE A 218 -10.35 12.05 4.65
CA ILE A 218 -9.87 13.06 5.61
C ILE A 218 -8.36 12.93 5.73
N SER A 219 -7.65 13.86 5.09
CA SER A 219 -6.20 13.84 4.98
C SER A 219 -5.47 13.93 6.32
N GLN A 220 -5.98 14.75 7.24
CA GLN A 220 -5.33 15.03 8.53
C GLN A 220 -5.17 13.77 9.38
N VAL A 221 -6.05 12.81 9.21
CA VAL A 221 -6.02 11.54 9.93
C VAL A 221 -5.73 10.34 9.02
N GLN A 222 -5.42 10.59 7.75
CA GLN A 222 -5.16 9.54 6.75
C GLN A 222 -6.23 8.44 6.75
N GLY A 223 -7.49 8.87 6.78
CA GLY A 223 -8.63 7.98 6.95
C GLY A 223 -9.86 8.41 6.18
N ASP A 224 -10.83 7.51 6.13
CA ASP A 224 -12.14 7.74 5.50
C ASP A 224 -13.21 7.95 6.56
N LEU A 225 -13.98 9.03 6.40
CA LEU A 225 -15.25 9.21 7.07
C LEU A 225 -16.34 8.52 6.25
N LEU A 226 -17.10 7.63 6.88
CA LEU A 226 -18.24 6.92 6.29
C LEU A 226 -19.52 7.30 7.04
N LEU A 227 -20.56 7.57 6.30
CA LEU A 227 -21.91 7.86 6.81
C LEU A 227 -22.90 6.89 6.14
N GLY A 228 -23.85 6.37 6.90
CA GLY A 228 -24.90 5.48 6.40
C GLY A 228 -24.79 4.06 6.92
N LYS A 229 -25.13 3.07 6.09
CA LYS A 229 -25.15 1.65 6.43
C LYS A 229 -23.86 0.98 5.97
N SER A 230 -23.13 0.39 6.91
CA SER A 230 -21.84 -0.26 6.66
C SER A 230 -21.58 -1.39 7.65
N GLN A 231 -20.41 -1.97 7.59
CA GLN A 231 -19.92 -2.96 8.54
C GLN A 231 -18.76 -2.39 9.37
N THR A 232 -18.69 -2.80 10.63
CA THR A 232 -17.52 -2.49 11.48
C THR A 232 -16.30 -3.24 10.98
N ARG A 233 -15.13 -2.82 11.45
CA ARG A 233 -13.86 -3.53 11.24
C ARG A 233 -13.08 -3.57 12.54
N SER A 234 -12.67 -4.75 12.96
CA SER A 234 -11.85 -4.94 14.15
C SER A 234 -10.93 -6.15 14.01
N ALA A 235 -9.72 -6.04 14.51
CA ALA A 235 -8.83 -7.19 14.64
C ALA A 235 -9.24 -8.15 15.77
N LEU A 236 -10.08 -7.71 16.71
CA LEU A 236 -10.38 -8.39 17.97
C LEU A 236 -11.80 -8.92 18.08
N PHE A 237 -12.77 -8.19 17.54
CA PHE A 237 -14.20 -8.55 17.59
C PHE A 237 -14.71 -8.97 16.20
N SER A 238 -15.74 -9.78 16.19
CA SER A 238 -16.46 -10.10 14.97
C SER A 238 -17.13 -8.85 14.40
N ASP A 239 -17.05 -8.66 13.07
CA ASP A 239 -17.68 -7.54 12.40
C ASP A 239 -19.21 -7.69 12.39
N PHE A 240 -19.89 -6.57 12.49
CA PHE A 240 -21.36 -6.52 12.42
C PHE A 240 -21.83 -5.33 11.59
N GLY A 241 -23.03 -5.47 11.02
CA GLY A 241 -23.69 -4.40 10.28
C GLY A 241 -24.22 -3.31 11.23
N PHE A 242 -24.08 -2.06 10.81
CA PHE A 242 -24.61 -0.90 11.53
C PHE A 242 -25.03 0.20 10.56
N TYR A 243 -25.80 1.15 11.04
CA TYR A 243 -25.99 2.44 10.38
C TYR A 243 -25.67 3.57 11.36
N GLY A 244 -24.95 4.56 10.84
CA GLY A 244 -24.38 5.65 11.63
C GLY A 244 -23.20 6.28 10.94
N ALA A 245 -22.17 6.58 11.73
CA ALA A 245 -20.92 7.14 11.23
C ALA A 245 -19.73 6.26 11.64
N ALA A 246 -18.73 6.19 10.77
CA ALA A 246 -17.44 5.58 11.09
C ALA A 246 -16.29 6.41 10.54
N LEU A 247 -15.19 6.43 11.27
CA LEU A 247 -13.91 6.98 10.84
C LEU A 247 -12.87 5.86 10.95
N ARG A 248 -12.22 5.54 9.85
CA ARG A 248 -11.23 4.46 9.81
C ARG A 248 -10.00 4.84 9.01
N SER A 249 -8.84 4.38 9.42
CA SER A 249 -7.60 4.52 8.68
C SER A 249 -7.73 3.90 7.28
N ASN A 250 -7.11 4.56 6.29
CA ASN A 250 -7.07 4.07 4.92
C ASN A 250 -5.62 3.99 4.45
N SER A 251 -5.06 2.78 4.46
CA SER A 251 -3.69 2.53 4.00
C SER A 251 -3.47 2.88 2.53
N ASN A 252 -4.54 3.01 1.72
CA ASN A 252 -4.42 3.47 0.33
C ASN A 252 -4.01 4.95 0.21
N MET A 253 -4.14 5.74 1.29
CA MET A 253 -3.63 7.11 1.35
C MET A 253 -2.13 7.16 1.58
N LEU A 254 -1.52 6.07 2.02
CA LEU A 254 -0.08 5.94 2.12
C LEU A 254 0.53 5.65 0.74
N PRO A 255 1.78 6.05 0.48
CA PRO A 255 2.51 5.58 -0.68
C PRO A 255 2.46 4.05 -0.72
N TRP A 256 2.38 3.49 -1.94
CA TRP A 256 2.24 2.04 -2.09
C TRP A 256 3.43 1.27 -1.45
N GLU A 257 4.61 1.88 -1.41
CA GLU A 257 5.81 1.38 -0.75
C GLU A 257 5.67 1.30 0.77
N ALA A 258 4.83 2.16 1.35
CA ALA A 258 4.56 2.19 2.79
C ALA A 258 3.38 1.30 3.22
N ARG A 259 2.70 0.64 2.28
CA ARG A 259 1.57 -0.25 2.61
C ARG A 259 2.05 -1.64 2.98
N GLY A 260 1.46 -2.21 4.00
CA GLY A 260 1.75 -3.55 4.48
C GLY A 260 3.04 -3.65 5.31
N TYR A 261 3.22 -4.77 5.98
CA TYR A 261 4.39 -5.04 6.81
C TYR A 261 5.64 -5.18 5.93
N ALA A 262 6.71 -4.49 6.31
CA ALA A 262 8.06 -4.76 5.85
C ALA A 262 9.01 -4.69 7.05
N PRO A 263 9.95 -5.61 7.19
CA PRO A 263 10.93 -5.55 8.25
C PRO A 263 11.82 -4.32 8.05
N LEU A 264 12.21 -3.70 9.14
CA LEU A 264 13.25 -2.69 9.14
C LEU A 264 14.58 -3.35 8.74
N ILE A 265 15.13 -2.94 7.59
CA ILE A 265 16.38 -3.48 7.09
C ILE A 265 17.51 -2.54 7.47
N THR A 266 18.41 -3.02 8.30
CA THR A 266 19.59 -2.27 8.75
C THR A 266 20.86 -2.99 8.34
N GLY A 267 21.94 -2.24 8.13
CA GLY A 267 23.23 -2.80 7.81
C GLY A 267 24.33 -1.76 7.87
N VAL A 268 25.56 -2.18 7.56
CA VAL A 268 26.72 -1.33 7.45
C VAL A 268 27.34 -1.52 6.08
N ALA A 269 27.53 -0.43 5.35
CA ALA A 269 28.24 -0.42 4.08
C ALA A 269 29.69 0.06 4.30
N ASN A 270 30.67 -0.73 3.89
CA ASN A 270 32.08 -0.36 4.02
C ASN A 270 32.53 0.70 3.02
N SER A 271 31.81 0.81 1.90
CA SER A 271 32.00 1.81 0.85
C SER A 271 30.64 2.22 0.31
N THR A 272 30.59 3.19 -0.61
CA THR A 272 29.37 3.48 -1.36
C THR A 272 28.91 2.20 -2.04
N SER A 273 27.75 1.67 -1.65
CA SER A 273 27.28 0.35 -2.05
C SER A 273 25.85 0.43 -2.59
N ARG A 274 25.55 -0.47 -3.53
CA ARG A 274 24.18 -0.69 -3.98
C ARG A 274 23.54 -1.76 -3.12
N VAL A 275 22.46 -1.41 -2.43
CA VAL A 275 21.63 -2.37 -1.72
C VAL A 275 20.45 -2.75 -2.62
N THR A 276 20.37 -4.03 -2.98
CA THR A 276 19.28 -4.58 -3.78
C THR A 276 18.53 -5.58 -2.91
N ILE A 277 17.20 -5.44 -2.85
CA ILE A 277 16.33 -6.35 -2.14
C ILE A 277 15.52 -7.11 -3.18
N SER A 278 15.58 -8.42 -3.10
CA SER A 278 14.82 -9.32 -3.97
C SER A 278 13.83 -10.13 -3.17
N GLN A 279 12.68 -10.45 -3.75
CA GLN A 279 11.69 -11.36 -3.20
C GLN A 279 11.26 -12.32 -4.30
N ASN A 280 11.23 -13.62 -4.02
CA ASN A 280 10.88 -14.65 -5.00
C ASN A 280 11.70 -14.55 -6.31
N GLY A 281 12.98 -14.16 -6.21
CA GLY A 281 13.88 -14.01 -7.35
C GLY A 281 13.76 -12.70 -8.14
N TYR A 282 12.82 -11.81 -7.80
CA TYR A 282 12.65 -10.50 -8.44
C TYR A 282 13.14 -9.37 -7.55
N ALA A 283 13.89 -8.43 -8.12
CA ALA A 283 14.31 -7.22 -7.40
C ALA A 283 13.09 -6.33 -7.16
N VAL A 284 12.78 -6.09 -5.87
CA VAL A 284 11.65 -5.25 -5.44
C VAL A 284 12.07 -3.87 -4.96
N TYR A 285 13.36 -3.71 -4.67
CA TYR A 285 13.93 -2.46 -4.18
C TYR A 285 15.41 -2.37 -4.53
N SER A 286 15.90 -1.17 -4.88
CA SER A 286 17.32 -0.92 -5.05
C SER A 286 17.65 0.52 -4.67
N LYS A 287 18.67 0.70 -3.83
CA LYS A 287 19.12 2.03 -3.36
C LYS A 287 20.64 2.05 -3.22
N VAL A 288 21.25 3.17 -3.56
CA VAL A 288 22.67 3.41 -3.26
C VAL A 288 22.77 4.04 -1.88
N VAL A 289 23.60 3.46 -1.02
CA VAL A 289 23.86 3.92 0.34
C VAL A 289 25.30 4.39 0.47
N PRO A 290 25.57 5.46 1.24
CA PRO A 290 26.94 5.91 1.53
C PRO A 290 27.64 4.91 2.48
N PRO A 291 28.97 5.03 2.64
CA PRO A 291 29.70 4.29 3.67
C PRO A 291 29.15 4.58 5.06
N GLY A 292 29.03 3.55 5.89
CA GLY A 292 28.52 3.65 7.25
C GLY A 292 27.24 2.85 7.49
N PRO A 293 26.62 3.03 8.65
CA PRO A 293 25.34 2.37 8.96
C PRO A 293 24.23 2.93 8.10
N TYR A 294 23.39 2.03 7.56
CA TYR A 294 22.20 2.39 6.79
C TYR A 294 20.95 1.74 7.39
N GLN A 295 19.82 2.39 7.17
CA GLN A 295 18.50 1.94 7.54
C GLN A 295 17.56 2.14 6.34
N LEU A 296 16.82 1.10 5.99
CA LEU A 296 15.83 1.10 4.92
C LEU A 296 14.47 0.81 5.56
N ASP A 297 13.63 1.82 5.61
CA ASP A 297 12.28 1.81 6.18
C ASP A 297 11.19 1.93 5.10
N ASP A 298 11.62 2.20 3.87
CA ASP A 298 10.78 2.40 2.70
C ASP A 298 10.69 1.15 1.79
N VAL A 299 11.12 0.00 2.29
CA VAL A 299 11.12 -1.24 1.51
C VAL A 299 9.69 -1.74 1.31
N ARG A 300 9.37 -2.04 0.07
CA ARG A 300 8.07 -2.60 -0.30
C ARG A 300 7.95 -4.05 0.16
N SER A 301 6.85 -4.39 0.82
CA SER A 301 6.41 -5.78 0.96
C SER A 301 5.65 -6.22 -0.29
N VAL A 302 6.13 -7.25 -0.97
CA VAL A 302 5.49 -7.82 -2.17
C VAL A 302 5.06 -9.24 -1.86
N GLY A 303 3.94 -9.37 -1.12
CA GLY A 303 3.40 -10.68 -0.80
C GLY A 303 4.20 -11.47 0.25
N ASN A 304 3.91 -12.77 0.35
CA ASN A 304 4.61 -13.69 1.23
C ASN A 304 5.95 -14.12 0.63
N GLY A 305 6.97 -14.31 1.47
CA GLY A 305 8.29 -14.81 1.08
C GLY A 305 9.43 -13.97 1.64
N ASP A 306 10.58 -14.59 1.74
CA ASP A 306 11.76 -13.96 2.32
C ASP A 306 12.30 -12.83 1.44
N LEU A 307 12.74 -11.73 2.06
CA LEU A 307 13.48 -10.68 1.39
C LEU A 307 14.97 -11.04 1.40
N VAL A 308 15.56 -11.12 0.22
CA VAL A 308 16.99 -11.34 0.04
C VAL A 308 17.67 -10.00 -0.20
N VAL A 309 18.40 -9.52 0.79
CA VAL A 309 19.14 -8.25 0.74
C VAL A 309 20.56 -8.51 0.26
N THR A 310 20.90 -7.97 -0.90
CA THR A 310 22.24 -8.04 -1.48
C THR A 310 22.89 -6.65 -1.45
N VAL A 311 24.00 -6.54 -0.76
CA VAL A 311 24.83 -5.34 -0.74
C VAL A 311 26.00 -5.57 -1.68
N GLU A 312 26.09 -4.76 -2.73
CA GLU A 312 27.16 -4.78 -3.73
C GLU A 312 28.02 -3.51 -3.59
N ASP A 313 29.28 -3.67 -3.26
CA ASP A 313 30.20 -2.57 -3.11
C ASP A 313 30.78 -2.09 -4.47
N ALA A 314 31.57 -1.02 -4.45
CA ALA A 314 32.21 -0.46 -5.65
C ALA A 314 33.19 -1.41 -6.33
N SER A 315 33.69 -2.44 -5.62
CA SER A 315 34.57 -3.49 -6.17
C SER A 315 33.82 -4.65 -6.79
N GLY A 316 32.47 -4.67 -6.68
CA GLY A 316 31.61 -5.75 -7.16
C GLY A 316 31.48 -6.92 -6.17
N HIS A 317 32.04 -6.78 -4.95
CA HIS A 317 31.85 -7.77 -3.89
C HIS A 317 30.41 -7.72 -3.37
N LYS A 318 29.79 -8.90 -3.25
CA LYS A 318 28.37 -9.03 -2.84
C LYS A 318 28.27 -9.74 -1.50
N THR A 319 27.55 -9.13 -0.59
CA THR A 319 27.14 -9.75 0.67
C THR A 319 25.63 -9.90 0.67
N THR A 320 25.14 -11.10 1.01
CA THR A 320 23.70 -11.40 0.98
C THR A 320 23.21 -11.76 2.36
N THR A 321 22.08 -11.18 2.77
CA THR A 321 21.40 -11.44 4.04
C THR A 321 19.93 -11.72 3.76
N VAL A 322 19.35 -12.74 4.38
CA VAL A 322 17.94 -13.10 4.23
C VAL A 322 17.14 -12.53 5.39
N TYR A 323 16.08 -11.81 5.07
CA TYR A 323 15.10 -11.27 6.02
C TYR A 323 13.75 -11.96 5.79
N PRO A 324 13.32 -12.83 6.70
CA PRO A 324 12.04 -13.52 6.58
C PRO A 324 10.89 -12.54 6.73
N VAL A 325 9.93 -12.60 5.82
CA VAL A 325 8.70 -11.80 5.85
C VAL A 325 7.50 -12.73 5.96
N THR A 326 6.79 -12.62 7.07
CA THR A 326 5.54 -13.33 7.29
C THR A 326 4.40 -12.31 7.33
N THR A 327 3.49 -12.39 6.38
CA THR A 327 2.32 -11.51 6.33
C THR A 327 1.19 -12.10 7.17
N LEU A 328 1.11 -11.72 8.42
CA LEU A 328 -0.14 -11.79 9.17
C LEU A 328 -0.94 -10.50 8.92
N PRO A 329 -2.26 -10.60 8.77
CA PRO A 329 -3.11 -9.41 8.57
C PRO A 329 -3.02 -8.38 9.69
N THR A 330 -2.50 -8.78 10.85
CA THR A 330 -2.42 -7.98 12.07
C THR A 330 -1.03 -7.40 12.35
N LEU A 331 -0.05 -7.58 11.46
CA LEU A 331 1.26 -6.93 11.60
C LEU A 331 1.23 -5.57 10.89
N LEU A 332 1.57 -4.54 11.64
CA LEU A 332 1.71 -3.16 11.17
C LEU A 332 3.19 -2.79 11.10
N ARG A 333 3.53 -1.83 10.24
CA ARG A 333 4.89 -1.28 10.17
C ARG A 333 5.24 -0.49 11.44
N PRO A 334 6.54 -0.34 11.75
CA PRO A 334 6.97 0.53 12.85
C PRO A 334 6.41 1.94 12.69
N GLY A 335 5.71 2.42 13.74
CA GLY A 335 5.06 3.73 13.75
C GLY A 335 3.72 3.82 13.01
N GLU A 336 3.28 2.78 12.34
CA GLU A 336 1.97 2.74 11.68
C GLU A 336 0.86 2.62 12.72
N VAL A 337 -0.20 3.41 12.52
CA VAL A 337 -1.42 3.39 13.33
C VAL A 337 -2.58 2.97 12.45
N GLU A 338 -3.21 1.86 12.79
CA GLU A 338 -4.51 1.46 12.23
C GLU A 338 -5.59 1.78 13.25
N TYR A 339 -6.66 2.43 12.84
CA TYR A 339 -7.77 2.75 13.73
C TYR A 339 -9.11 2.60 13.03
N ASN A 340 -10.13 2.28 13.82
CA ASN A 340 -11.51 2.28 13.39
C ASN A 340 -12.40 2.72 14.56
N VAL A 341 -13.16 3.79 14.37
CA VAL A 341 -14.13 4.30 15.32
C VAL A 341 -15.49 4.30 14.63
N ALA A 342 -16.49 3.70 15.26
CA ALA A 342 -17.84 3.65 14.73
C ALA A 342 -18.85 3.99 15.82
N VAL A 343 -19.87 4.76 15.46
CA VAL A 343 -20.99 5.13 16.30
C VAL A 343 -22.29 4.98 15.50
N GLY A 344 -23.30 4.39 16.09
CA GLY A 344 -24.55 4.16 15.40
C GLY A 344 -25.45 3.14 16.07
N ARG A 345 -26.33 2.55 15.30
CA ARG A 345 -27.19 1.47 15.73
C ARG A 345 -26.85 0.19 15.00
N LYS A 346 -26.84 -0.93 15.70
CA LYS A 346 -26.65 -2.25 15.09
C LYS A 346 -27.79 -2.51 14.10
N SER A 347 -27.45 -2.95 12.89
CA SER A 347 -28.40 -3.28 11.83
C SER A 347 -28.37 -4.79 11.58
N SER A 348 -29.51 -5.46 11.62
CA SER A 348 -29.64 -6.87 11.25
C SER A 348 -30.38 -7.06 9.92
N ASN A 349 -30.96 -6.00 9.38
CA ASN A 349 -31.81 -6.09 8.20
C ASN A 349 -31.09 -5.47 6.98
N TYR A 350 -30.90 -6.28 5.96
CA TYR A 350 -30.31 -5.88 4.67
C TYR A 350 -31.38 -5.61 3.59
N LYS A 351 -32.67 -5.76 3.90
CA LYS A 351 -33.75 -5.52 2.95
C LYS A 351 -33.96 -4.04 2.70
N LEU A 352 -34.16 -3.64 1.44
CA LEU A 352 -34.29 -2.23 1.08
C LEU A 352 -35.56 -1.59 1.68
N LYS A 353 -36.61 -2.33 1.87
CA LYS A 353 -37.88 -1.83 2.49
C LYS A 353 -37.69 -1.30 3.90
N LYS A 354 -36.67 -1.84 4.62
CA LYS A 354 -36.28 -1.39 5.96
C LYS A 354 -34.74 -1.42 6.09
N PRO A 355 -34.01 -0.64 5.28
CA PRO A 355 -32.54 -0.74 5.22
C PRO A 355 -31.87 -0.30 6.53
N PHE A 356 -32.53 0.51 7.34
CA PHE A 356 -32.07 1.02 8.63
C PHE A 356 -32.82 0.43 9.81
N ALA A 357 -33.34 -0.81 9.66
CA ALA A 357 -33.97 -1.49 10.79
C ALA A 357 -32.94 -1.86 11.86
N ASP A 358 -33.28 -1.61 13.12
CA ASP A 358 -32.44 -1.92 14.26
C ASP A 358 -32.30 -3.45 14.42
N GLY A 359 -31.06 -3.90 14.58
CA GLY A 359 -30.76 -5.26 15.00
C GLY A 359 -30.79 -5.41 16.53
N GLU A 360 -30.42 -4.35 17.24
CA GLU A 360 -30.51 -4.17 18.68
C GLU A 360 -30.89 -2.73 18.96
N ASN A 361 -31.77 -2.51 19.95
CA ASN A 361 -32.20 -1.17 20.33
C ASN A 361 -31.09 -0.42 21.08
N GLY A 362 -30.86 0.80 20.71
CA GLY A 362 -29.88 1.69 21.34
C GLY A 362 -28.67 1.98 20.45
N MET A 363 -27.95 2.98 20.87
CA MET A 363 -26.70 3.40 20.22
C MET A 363 -25.53 2.58 20.77
N PHE A 364 -24.61 2.22 19.89
CA PHE A 364 -23.32 1.70 20.30
C PHE A 364 -22.21 2.68 19.92
N TRP A 365 -21.13 2.56 20.63
CA TRP A 365 -19.82 3.11 20.28
C TRP A 365 -18.80 1.97 20.21
N MET A 366 -18.00 1.97 19.18
CA MET A 366 -16.91 1.02 18.99
C MET A 366 -15.64 1.79 18.64
N GLY A 367 -14.53 1.44 19.28
CA GLY A 367 -13.21 1.92 18.94
C GLY A 367 -12.23 0.76 18.87
N SER A 368 -11.37 0.78 17.86
CA SER A 368 -10.22 -0.11 17.77
C SER A 368 -9.00 0.66 17.31
N VAL A 369 -7.84 0.29 17.85
CA VAL A 369 -6.55 0.87 17.49
C VAL A 369 -5.50 -0.24 17.46
N GLY A 370 -4.68 -0.22 16.42
CA GLY A 370 -3.47 -1.02 16.27
C GLY A 370 -2.26 -0.09 16.15
N TYR A 371 -1.16 -0.47 16.75
CA TYR A 371 0.11 0.24 16.66
C TYR A 371 1.26 -0.74 16.36
N GLY A 372 2.05 -0.40 15.35
CA GLY A 372 3.23 -1.17 14.94
C GLY A 372 4.50 -0.70 15.63
N PHE A 373 5.21 -1.62 16.26
CA PHE A 373 6.61 -1.50 16.68
C PHE A 373 7.52 -2.26 15.68
N ASP A 374 8.82 -2.30 15.93
CA ASP A 374 9.80 -2.90 15.01
C ASP A 374 9.47 -4.35 14.60
N SER A 375 9.01 -5.16 15.55
CA SER A 375 8.66 -6.56 15.30
C SER A 375 7.36 -7.00 15.98
N THR A 376 6.65 -6.04 16.60
CA THR A 376 5.47 -6.29 17.42
C THR A 376 4.35 -5.37 17.01
N THR A 377 3.13 -5.88 16.92
CA THR A 377 1.92 -5.07 16.78
C THR A 377 1.02 -5.27 17.99
N LEU A 378 0.60 -4.17 18.60
CA LEU A 378 -0.41 -4.16 19.67
C LEU A 378 -1.74 -3.71 19.10
N ASN A 379 -2.81 -4.43 19.41
CA ASN A 379 -4.17 -4.01 19.11
C ASN A 379 -4.99 -3.93 20.40
N ALA A 380 -5.84 -2.91 20.47
CA ALA A 380 -6.83 -2.74 21.52
C ALA A 380 -8.17 -2.35 20.89
N ALA A 381 -9.27 -2.84 21.45
CA ALA A 381 -10.59 -2.47 20.99
C ALA A 381 -11.61 -2.50 22.13
N SER A 382 -12.68 -1.70 22.00
CA SER A 382 -13.79 -1.67 22.91
C SER A 382 -15.11 -1.45 22.20
N ILE A 383 -16.20 -2.00 22.75
CA ILE A 383 -17.57 -1.78 22.33
C ILE A 383 -18.38 -1.39 23.56
N LEU A 384 -19.08 -0.28 23.47
CA LEU A 384 -19.99 0.22 24.52
C LEU A 384 -21.40 0.36 23.96
N HIS A 385 -22.36 -0.23 24.66
CA HIS A 385 -23.78 -0.16 24.38
C HIS A 385 -24.55 -0.18 25.70
N GLY A 386 -25.77 0.34 25.77
CA GLY A 386 -26.52 0.42 27.02
C GLY A 386 -26.70 -0.93 27.76
N LYS A 387 -26.76 -2.03 27.03
CA LYS A 387 -26.91 -3.39 27.58
C LYS A 387 -25.71 -4.30 27.31
N TYR A 388 -24.65 -3.79 26.67
CA TYR A 388 -23.49 -4.60 26.30
C TYR A 388 -22.20 -3.80 26.41
N GLN A 389 -21.18 -4.43 26.96
CA GLN A 389 -19.82 -3.86 27.02
C GLN A 389 -18.81 -4.95 26.68
N ALA A 390 -17.82 -4.60 25.89
CA ALA A 390 -16.68 -5.47 25.60
C ALA A 390 -15.40 -4.69 25.47
N GLY A 391 -14.30 -5.33 25.83
CA GLY A 391 -12.94 -4.83 25.65
C GLY A 391 -12.01 -5.98 25.28
N GLY A 392 -11.00 -5.69 24.50
CA GLY A 392 -10.03 -6.70 24.08
C GLY A 392 -8.68 -6.10 23.75
N VAL A 393 -7.66 -6.94 23.86
CA VAL A 393 -6.28 -6.63 23.49
C VAL A 393 -5.65 -7.81 22.78
N SER A 394 -4.74 -7.55 21.86
CA SER A 394 -3.90 -8.60 21.26
C SER A 394 -2.50 -8.10 20.97
N VAL A 395 -1.58 -9.03 20.99
CA VAL A 395 -0.17 -8.86 20.63
C VAL A 395 0.14 -9.78 19.48
N THR A 396 0.75 -9.24 18.44
CA THR A 396 1.32 -10.01 17.33
C THR A 396 2.81 -9.78 17.30
N GLN A 397 3.60 -10.86 17.35
CA GLN A 397 5.05 -10.83 17.35
C GLN A 397 5.61 -11.53 16.12
N ALA A 398 6.44 -10.82 15.35
CA ALA A 398 7.25 -11.42 14.31
C ALA A 398 8.41 -12.21 14.96
N LEU A 399 8.60 -13.47 14.57
CA LEU A 399 9.63 -14.37 15.09
C LEU A 399 10.75 -14.62 14.07
N GLY A 400 10.91 -13.70 13.10
CA GLY A 400 11.89 -13.85 12.04
C GLY A 400 11.64 -15.12 11.21
N GLY A 401 12.66 -15.95 11.00
CA GLY A 401 12.57 -17.20 10.23
C GLY A 401 11.57 -18.23 10.78
N PHE A 402 11.09 -18.05 12.01
CA PHE A 402 10.08 -18.92 12.61
C PHE A 402 8.63 -18.45 12.34
N GLY A 403 8.44 -17.39 11.56
CA GLY A 403 7.11 -16.88 11.23
C GLY A 403 6.61 -15.81 12.19
N ALA A 404 5.31 -15.76 12.47
CA ALA A 404 4.71 -14.84 13.42
C ALA A 404 3.64 -15.51 14.28
N VAL A 405 3.53 -15.06 15.51
CA VAL A 405 2.55 -15.52 16.49
C VAL A 405 1.70 -14.35 16.96
N SER A 406 0.42 -14.58 17.16
CA SER A 406 -0.50 -13.61 17.74
C SER A 406 -1.27 -14.26 18.89
N ALA A 407 -1.42 -13.51 19.98
CA ALA A 407 -2.25 -13.90 21.11
C ALA A 407 -3.20 -12.74 21.46
N GLY A 408 -4.44 -13.05 21.77
CA GLY A 408 -5.46 -12.07 22.10
C GLY A 408 -6.43 -12.53 23.16
N MET A 409 -6.96 -11.57 23.91
CA MET A 409 -7.98 -11.78 24.93
C MET A 409 -9.07 -10.73 24.82
N ASN A 410 -10.31 -11.18 24.85
CA ASN A 410 -11.50 -10.33 24.85
C ASN A 410 -12.34 -10.64 26.10
N LEU A 411 -12.94 -9.61 26.66
CA LEU A 411 -13.90 -9.68 27.76
C LEU A 411 -15.25 -9.15 27.27
N SER A 412 -16.36 -9.74 27.67
CA SER A 412 -17.69 -9.19 27.38
C SER A 412 -18.64 -9.31 28.57
N GLN A 413 -19.56 -8.34 28.64
CA GLN A 413 -20.69 -8.34 29.55
C GLN A 413 -21.95 -8.00 28.76
N ALA A 414 -22.97 -8.85 28.83
CA ALA A 414 -24.25 -8.72 28.13
C ALA A 414 -25.40 -8.80 29.12
N LYS A 415 -26.28 -7.81 29.12
CA LYS A 415 -27.50 -7.74 29.94
C LYS A 415 -28.72 -7.98 29.06
N TYR A 416 -29.59 -8.88 29.45
CA TYR A 416 -30.79 -9.26 28.70
C TYR A 416 -32.05 -8.71 29.36
N ASP A 417 -33.12 -8.54 28.58
CA ASP A 417 -34.39 -8.00 29.05
C ASP A 417 -35.12 -8.91 30.06
N ASN A 418 -34.80 -10.18 30.04
CA ASN A 418 -35.29 -11.16 31.03
C ASN A 418 -34.57 -11.09 32.41
N GLY A 419 -33.62 -10.16 32.57
CA GLY A 419 -32.80 -9.99 33.77
C GLY A 419 -31.48 -10.78 33.79
N ASP A 420 -31.24 -11.65 32.80
CA ASP A 420 -29.99 -12.39 32.72
C ASP A 420 -28.80 -11.44 32.46
N ASN A 421 -27.69 -11.74 33.12
CA ASN A 421 -26.42 -11.02 32.93
C ASN A 421 -25.32 -12.06 32.68
N LYS A 422 -24.81 -12.08 31.43
CA LYS A 422 -23.72 -12.95 31.01
C LYS A 422 -22.41 -12.18 31.03
N ARG A 423 -21.39 -12.77 31.64
CA ARG A 423 -20.01 -12.26 31.63
C ARG A 423 -19.08 -13.38 31.20
N GLY A 424 -18.13 -13.05 30.33
CA GLY A 424 -17.22 -14.05 29.86
C GLY A 424 -15.99 -13.48 29.21
N HIS A 425 -15.11 -14.38 28.82
CA HIS A 425 -13.88 -14.09 28.12
C HIS A 425 -13.68 -15.01 26.92
N SER A 426 -12.93 -14.50 25.95
CA SER A 426 -12.42 -15.27 24.80
C SER A 426 -10.91 -15.12 24.75
N VAL A 427 -10.21 -16.19 24.49
CA VAL A 427 -8.76 -16.21 24.27
C VAL A 427 -8.48 -16.79 22.91
N SER A 428 -7.56 -16.19 22.17
CA SER A 428 -7.17 -16.65 20.84
C SER A 428 -5.66 -16.70 20.69
N ALA A 429 -5.19 -17.68 19.96
CA ALA A 429 -3.80 -17.78 19.50
C ALA A 429 -3.78 -18.08 18.01
N LYS A 430 -2.88 -17.45 17.28
CA LYS A 430 -2.69 -17.67 15.84
C LYS A 430 -1.20 -17.80 15.56
N TYR A 431 -0.86 -18.64 14.62
CA TYR A 431 0.50 -18.79 14.11
C TYR A 431 0.45 -18.84 12.60
N ALA A 432 1.36 -18.13 11.95
CA ALA A 432 1.54 -18.19 10.52
C ALA A 432 3.02 -18.28 10.17
N LYS A 433 3.33 -19.07 9.15
CA LYS A 433 4.68 -19.22 8.62
C LYS A 433 4.63 -19.49 7.13
N SER A 434 5.54 -18.84 6.39
CA SER A 434 5.90 -19.22 5.02
C SER A 434 7.16 -20.07 5.09
N PHE A 435 7.16 -21.27 4.47
CA PHE A 435 8.30 -22.17 4.49
C PHE A 435 9.21 -22.01 3.29
N SER A 436 8.64 -21.56 2.16
CA SER A 436 9.34 -21.32 0.91
C SER A 436 8.44 -20.55 -0.06
N ASP A 437 8.98 -20.14 -1.19
CA ASP A 437 8.21 -19.50 -2.28
C ASP A 437 7.03 -20.37 -2.79
N SER A 438 7.01 -21.63 -2.44
CA SER A 438 6.02 -22.59 -2.89
C SER A 438 5.16 -23.21 -1.78
N SER A 439 5.49 -22.97 -0.49
CA SER A 439 4.84 -23.65 0.64
C SER A 439 4.55 -22.68 1.77
N ASP A 440 3.29 -22.52 2.10
CA ASP A 440 2.83 -21.67 3.20
C ASP A 440 1.92 -22.42 4.16
N LEU A 441 2.25 -22.37 5.44
CA LEU A 441 1.27 -22.58 6.50
C LEU A 441 0.65 -21.22 6.82
N GLN A 442 -0.46 -20.91 6.18
CA GLN A 442 -1.07 -19.57 6.29
C GLN A 442 -1.66 -19.31 7.66
N LEU A 443 -2.15 -20.33 8.33
CA LEU A 443 -2.81 -20.15 9.62
C LEU A 443 -2.90 -21.44 10.41
N LEU A 444 -2.45 -21.37 11.66
CA LEU A 444 -2.89 -22.24 12.75
C LEU A 444 -3.58 -21.33 13.76
N ALA A 445 -4.89 -21.50 13.95
CA ALA A 445 -5.65 -20.68 14.86
C ALA A 445 -6.39 -21.52 15.89
N TYR A 446 -6.35 -21.04 17.11
CA TYR A 446 -7.12 -21.55 18.23
C TYR A 446 -7.90 -20.41 18.85
N ARG A 447 -9.17 -20.67 19.18
CA ARG A 447 -10.01 -19.76 19.96
C ARG A 447 -10.75 -20.54 21.02
N TYR A 448 -10.72 -20.03 22.22
CA TYR A 448 -11.56 -20.50 23.32
C TYR A 448 -12.48 -19.39 23.78
N GLN A 449 -13.72 -19.75 24.10
CA GLN A 449 -14.74 -18.84 24.64
C GLN A 449 -15.33 -19.47 25.89
N SER A 450 -15.35 -18.72 26.98
CA SER A 450 -16.05 -19.15 28.21
C SER A 450 -17.57 -19.17 27.98
N LYS A 451 -18.31 -19.97 28.76
CA LYS A 451 -19.75 -20.15 28.62
C LYS A 451 -20.56 -18.85 28.65
N GLY A 452 -20.08 -17.83 29.36
CA GLY A 452 -20.73 -16.52 29.47
C GLY A 452 -20.27 -15.47 28.45
N TYR A 453 -19.29 -15.81 27.59
CA TYR A 453 -18.84 -14.89 26.55
C TYR A 453 -19.89 -14.74 25.45
N VAL A 454 -20.15 -13.50 25.05
CA VAL A 454 -21.08 -13.18 23.96
C VAL A 454 -20.42 -12.17 23.05
N GLU A 455 -20.41 -12.42 21.74
CA GLU A 455 -19.98 -11.46 20.72
C GLU A 455 -21.09 -10.43 20.49
N PHE A 456 -20.75 -9.15 20.31
CA PHE A 456 -21.76 -8.13 20.01
C PHE A 456 -22.47 -8.37 18.68
N ALA A 457 -21.78 -8.99 17.73
CA ALA A 457 -22.37 -9.43 16.46
C ALA A 457 -23.62 -10.30 16.67
N ASP A 458 -23.57 -11.20 17.67
CA ASP A 458 -24.63 -12.14 18.01
C ASP A 458 -25.57 -11.67 19.13
N PHE A 459 -25.25 -10.53 19.76
CA PHE A 459 -26.02 -10.02 20.90
C PHE A 459 -27.33 -9.39 20.46
N TYR A 460 -28.44 -9.85 21.08
CA TYR A 460 -29.78 -9.24 21.06
C TYR A 460 -30.36 -9.30 22.45
N SER A 461 -30.72 -8.16 23.02
CA SER A 461 -31.21 -8.09 24.41
C SER A 461 -32.53 -8.83 24.61
N THR A 462 -33.33 -8.95 23.55
CA THR A 462 -34.63 -9.65 23.54
C THR A 462 -34.51 -11.15 23.24
N ASP A 463 -33.33 -11.65 22.95
CA ASP A 463 -33.11 -13.02 22.51
C ASP A 463 -33.34 -13.99 23.67
N ARG A 464 -34.39 -14.81 23.53
CA ARG A 464 -34.74 -15.88 24.47
C ARG A 464 -34.14 -17.23 24.07
N TYR A 465 -33.51 -17.30 22.90
CA TYR A 465 -32.95 -18.56 22.39
C TYR A 465 -31.52 -18.69 22.82
N THR A 466 -31.22 -19.76 23.54
CA THR A 466 -29.85 -20.23 23.80
C THR A 466 -29.26 -20.66 22.47
N ARG A 467 -28.60 -19.78 21.78
CA ARG A 467 -27.73 -20.17 20.65
C ARG A 467 -26.61 -21.03 21.18
N TYR A 468 -26.25 -22.04 20.42
CA TYR A 468 -25.06 -22.86 20.73
C TYR A 468 -23.84 -21.98 20.80
N ASN A 469 -23.39 -21.67 22.02
CA ASN A 469 -22.18 -20.88 22.20
C ASN A 469 -20.99 -21.75 21.89
N THR A 470 -20.16 -21.33 20.95
CA THR A 470 -18.88 -21.98 20.62
C THR A 470 -18.02 -22.00 21.87
N LYS A 471 -17.47 -23.17 22.18
CA LYS A 471 -16.52 -23.36 23.28
C LYS A 471 -15.09 -23.20 22.79
N SER A 472 -14.75 -23.92 21.72
CA SER A 472 -13.43 -23.84 21.10
C SER A 472 -13.52 -24.04 19.60
N ARG A 473 -12.61 -23.39 18.90
CA ARG A 473 -12.44 -23.56 17.46
C ARG A 473 -10.97 -23.70 17.15
N TYR A 474 -10.65 -24.71 16.37
CA TYR A 474 -9.34 -24.93 15.77
C TYR A 474 -9.48 -24.73 14.26
N GLU A 475 -8.51 -24.06 13.67
CA GLU A 475 -8.49 -23.83 12.24
C GLU A 475 -7.06 -23.99 11.70
N MET A 476 -6.93 -24.66 10.57
CA MET A 476 -5.67 -24.82 9.85
C MET A 476 -5.88 -24.49 8.38
N ARG A 477 -4.97 -23.72 7.81
CA ARG A 477 -4.88 -23.45 6.37
C ARG A 477 -3.45 -23.67 5.91
N PHE A 478 -3.30 -24.48 4.89
CA PHE A 478 -2.02 -24.78 4.26
C PHE A 478 -2.15 -24.61 2.76
N SER A 479 -1.16 -23.96 2.14
CA SER A 479 -1.08 -23.75 0.70
C SER A 479 0.27 -24.25 0.18
N GLN A 480 0.25 -25.01 -0.91
CA GLN A 480 1.43 -25.56 -1.57
C GLN A 480 1.33 -25.33 -3.07
N ARG A 481 2.32 -24.70 -3.66
CA ARG A 481 2.47 -24.62 -5.11
C ARG A 481 3.23 -25.85 -5.62
N LEU A 482 2.62 -26.54 -6.55
CA LEU A 482 3.15 -27.75 -7.19
C LEU A 482 3.29 -27.50 -8.71
N GLY A 483 4.39 -26.87 -9.12
CA GLY A 483 4.58 -26.45 -10.51
C GLY A 483 3.51 -25.46 -10.95
N ASN A 484 2.66 -25.85 -11.90
CA ASN A 484 1.54 -25.04 -12.40
C ASN A 484 0.23 -25.20 -11.62
N SER A 485 0.22 -26.02 -10.59
CA SER A 485 -0.95 -26.30 -9.75
C SER A 485 -0.77 -25.78 -8.34
N ASN A 486 -1.87 -25.39 -7.68
CA ASN A 486 -1.87 -25.00 -6.28
C ASN A 486 -2.74 -25.98 -5.50
N LEU A 487 -2.17 -26.55 -4.43
CA LEU A 487 -2.89 -27.35 -3.44
C LEU A 487 -3.22 -26.44 -2.24
N ASN A 488 -4.50 -26.28 -1.94
CA ASN A 488 -4.96 -25.55 -0.77
C ASN A 488 -5.75 -26.50 0.12
N LEU A 489 -5.30 -26.66 1.35
CA LEU A 489 -5.96 -27.45 2.38
C LEU A 489 -6.48 -26.50 3.45
N ALA A 490 -7.75 -26.60 3.80
CA ALA A 490 -8.36 -25.89 4.91
C ALA A 490 -9.19 -26.86 5.73
N GLY A 491 -9.09 -26.76 7.04
CA GLY A 491 -9.86 -27.57 7.96
C GLY A 491 -10.14 -26.80 9.23
N TRP A 492 -11.26 -27.08 9.83
CA TRP A 492 -11.61 -26.54 11.14
C TRP A 492 -12.41 -27.57 11.95
N GLN A 493 -12.31 -27.43 13.26
CA GLN A 493 -13.12 -28.15 14.24
C GLN A 493 -13.71 -27.14 15.22
N GLU A 494 -14.97 -27.31 15.54
CA GLU A 494 -15.69 -26.43 16.46
C GLU A 494 -16.40 -27.24 17.52
N ASP A 495 -16.21 -26.90 18.79
CA ASP A 495 -16.88 -27.50 19.94
C ASP A 495 -17.83 -26.48 20.57
N TYR A 496 -18.94 -26.96 21.09
CA TYR A 496 -19.97 -26.12 21.68
C TYR A 496 -20.23 -26.49 23.13
N TRP A 497 -20.65 -25.54 23.95
CA TRP A 497 -20.88 -25.77 25.38
C TRP A 497 -22.01 -26.78 25.67
N TRP A 498 -22.94 -26.97 24.76
CA TRP A 498 -24.16 -27.79 24.96
C TRP A 498 -24.22 -29.06 24.09
N MET A 499 -23.28 -29.25 23.21
CA MET A 499 -23.12 -30.50 22.46
C MET A 499 -21.88 -31.23 22.89
N LYS A 500 -21.98 -32.48 23.28
CA LYS A 500 -20.83 -33.39 23.29
C LYS A 500 -20.40 -33.55 21.84
N GLY A 501 -19.14 -33.19 21.54
CA GLY A 501 -18.62 -33.27 20.19
C GLY A 501 -18.92 -34.63 19.55
N LYS A 502 -19.32 -34.58 18.29
CA LYS A 502 -19.33 -35.74 17.40
C LYS A 502 -18.05 -35.75 16.63
#